data_082c171638ecf6d45b86f60485614693
#
_entry.id   082c171638ecf6d45b86f60485614693
#
_cell.length_a   1.000
_cell.length_b   1.000
_cell.length_c   1.000
_cell.angle_alpha   90.00
_cell.angle_beta   90.00
_cell.angle_gamma   90.00
#
_symmetry.space_group_name_H-M   'P 1'
#
loop_
_entity.id
_entity.type
_entity.pdbx_description
1 polymer ?
#
loop_
_entity_poly.entity_id
_entity_poly.type
_entity_poly.pdbx_seq_one_letter_code
_entity_poly.pdbx_strand_id
1 'polypeptide(L)'
;ISDNISGFEDNADEELIVECARRSNIHDEIMKMPMGYETMIGELGLGISGGQKQRLLIARALYRKPSILFMDEATSHLDLKNESAINQSIASLSITRIIVAHRPSTIASADRIIDLSQYGKQAS
;
A
#
# COMPACT_ATOMS: atom_id res chain seq x y z
N ILE A 1 -13.80 7.19 1.34
CA ILE A 1 -12.38 6.89 0.96
C ILE A 1 -11.44 7.82 1.70
N SER A 2 -11.66 9.13 1.70
CA SER A 2 -10.79 10.10 2.41
C SER A 2 -10.55 9.68 3.86
N ASP A 3 -11.60 9.40 4.63
CA ASP A 3 -11.52 8.96 6.01
C ASP A 3 -10.70 7.67 6.19
N ASN A 4 -10.81 6.74 5.25
CA ASN A 4 -10.01 5.51 5.28
C ASN A 4 -8.52 5.80 5.11
N ILE A 5 -8.14 6.74 4.26
CA ILE A 5 -6.74 7.11 4.06
C ILE A 5 -6.20 7.87 5.26
N SER A 6 -6.94 8.87 5.76
CA SER A 6 -6.54 9.66 6.93
C SER A 6 -6.58 8.86 8.24
N GLY A 7 -7.30 7.74 8.26
CA GLY A 7 -7.55 6.95 9.48
C GLY A 7 -8.54 7.64 10.40
N PHE A 8 -9.55 8.31 9.84
CA PHE A 8 -10.63 9.01 10.54
C PHE A 8 -10.14 10.19 11.41
N GLU A 9 -9.14 10.91 10.93
CA GLU A 9 -8.63 12.11 11.58
C GLU A 9 -9.58 13.30 11.36
N ASP A 10 -9.96 14.02 12.42
CA ASP A 10 -10.97 15.09 12.37
C ASP A 10 -10.55 16.29 11.49
N ASN A 11 -9.26 16.60 11.42
CA ASN A 11 -8.71 17.67 10.58
C ASN A 11 -7.70 17.09 9.59
N ALA A 12 -8.16 16.18 8.74
CA ALA A 12 -7.32 15.52 7.79
C ALA A 12 -6.75 16.49 6.75
N ASP A 13 -5.48 16.31 6.40
CA ASP A 13 -4.81 17.05 5.34
C ASP A 13 -5.22 16.48 3.98
N GLU A 14 -6.12 17.18 3.28
CA GLU A 14 -6.65 16.76 1.99
C GLU A 14 -5.57 16.65 0.91
N GLU A 15 -4.59 17.57 0.89
CA GLU A 15 -3.49 17.53 -0.08
C GLU A 15 -2.63 16.29 0.16
N LEU A 16 -2.35 15.96 1.40
CA LEU A 16 -1.61 14.75 1.76
C LEU A 16 -2.39 13.48 1.42
N ILE A 17 -3.71 13.46 1.61
CA ILE A 17 -4.57 12.34 1.19
C ILE A 17 -4.41 12.08 -0.31
N VAL A 18 -4.51 13.13 -1.12
CA VAL A 18 -4.37 13.03 -2.58
C VAL A 18 -2.97 12.57 -2.97
N GLU A 19 -1.93 13.11 -2.32
CA GLU A 19 -0.55 12.68 -2.56
C GLU A 19 -0.36 11.19 -2.25
N CYS A 20 -0.84 10.73 -1.11
CA CYS A 20 -0.75 9.31 -0.72
C CYS A 20 -1.52 8.40 -1.69
N ALA A 21 -2.69 8.84 -2.17
CA ALA A 21 -3.45 8.12 -3.18
C ALA A 21 -2.72 8.04 -4.54
N ARG A 22 -2.02 9.10 -4.95
CA ARG A 22 -1.16 9.09 -6.14
C ARG A 22 0.01 8.12 -5.99
N ARG A 23 0.70 8.16 -4.86
CA ARG A 23 1.83 7.27 -4.56
C ARG A 23 1.44 5.80 -4.51
N SER A 24 0.24 5.49 -4.06
CA SER A 24 -0.32 4.13 -4.06
C SER A 24 -1.03 3.76 -5.37
N ASN A 25 -0.95 4.61 -6.40
CA ASN A 25 -1.50 4.40 -7.74
C ASN A 25 -3.00 4.10 -7.75
N ILE A 26 -3.78 4.83 -6.92
CA ILE A 26 -5.25 4.69 -6.87
C ILE A 26 -6.00 5.98 -7.16
N HIS A 27 -5.34 7.12 -7.17
CA HIS A 27 -5.96 8.43 -7.36
C HIS A 27 -6.87 8.49 -8.58
N ASP A 28 -6.38 8.07 -9.76
CA ASP A 28 -7.12 8.17 -11.00
C ASP A 28 -8.39 7.29 -11.01
N GLU A 29 -8.36 6.19 -10.29
CA GLU A 29 -9.53 5.33 -10.12
C GLU A 29 -10.56 5.97 -9.17
N ILE A 30 -10.09 6.60 -8.08
CA ILE A 30 -10.95 7.35 -7.16
C ILE A 30 -11.66 8.47 -7.90
N MET A 31 -10.94 9.21 -8.74
CA MET A 31 -11.50 10.32 -9.52
C MET A 31 -12.55 9.89 -10.55
N LYS A 32 -12.57 8.63 -10.96
CA LYS A 32 -13.60 8.05 -11.83
C LYS A 32 -14.84 7.58 -11.09
N MET A 33 -14.79 7.49 -9.77
CA MET A 33 -15.95 7.15 -8.96
C MET A 33 -16.92 8.34 -8.88
N PRO A 34 -18.24 8.11 -8.87
CA PRO A 34 -19.23 9.20 -8.88
C PRO A 34 -19.07 10.21 -7.75
N MET A 35 -18.62 9.77 -6.57
CA MET A 35 -18.38 10.62 -5.40
C MET A 35 -16.89 10.87 -5.11
N GLY A 36 -15.97 10.44 -5.99
CA GLY A 36 -14.55 10.65 -5.81
C GLY A 36 -14.08 10.20 -4.42
N TYR A 37 -13.35 11.07 -3.71
CA TYR A 37 -12.86 10.81 -2.36
C TYR A 37 -13.96 10.66 -1.29
N GLU A 38 -15.16 11.20 -1.55
CA GLU A 38 -16.33 11.06 -0.67
C GLU A 38 -17.04 9.71 -0.87
N THR A 39 -16.56 8.86 -1.77
CA THR A 39 -17.12 7.53 -1.99
C THR A 39 -17.09 6.72 -0.70
N MET A 40 -18.26 6.24 -0.30
CA MET A 40 -18.42 5.36 0.85
C MET A 40 -17.98 3.95 0.50
N ILE A 41 -17.13 3.38 1.32
CA ILE A 41 -16.75 1.97 1.24
C ILE A 41 -17.67 1.20 2.19
N GLY A 42 -18.44 0.26 1.65
CA GLY A 42 -19.33 -0.58 2.44
C GLY A 42 -18.57 -1.49 3.42
N GLU A 43 -19.30 -2.09 4.35
CA GLU A 43 -18.75 -3.10 5.26
C GLU A 43 -18.03 -4.19 4.47
N LEU A 44 -16.91 -4.66 4.99
CA LEU A 44 -16.05 -5.67 4.36
C LEU A 44 -15.42 -5.22 3.01
N GLY A 45 -15.44 -3.91 2.71
CA GLY A 45 -14.88 -3.38 1.46
C GLY A 45 -15.76 -3.63 0.24
N LEU A 46 -17.07 -3.78 0.43
CA LEU A 46 -18.03 -3.88 -0.67
C LEU A 46 -17.95 -2.64 -1.55
N GLY A 47 -17.93 -2.84 -2.87
CA GLY A 47 -17.87 -1.78 -3.86
C GLY A 47 -16.47 -1.43 -4.37
N ILE A 48 -15.41 -2.05 -3.82
CA ILE A 48 -14.03 -1.92 -4.32
C ILE A 48 -13.40 -3.29 -4.55
N SER A 49 -12.48 -3.36 -5.53
CA SER A 49 -11.72 -4.58 -5.80
C SER A 49 -10.67 -4.88 -4.73
N GLY A 50 -10.17 -6.12 -4.68
CA GLY A 50 -9.08 -6.50 -3.78
C GLY A 50 -7.81 -5.67 -4.01
N GLY A 51 -7.47 -5.38 -5.27
CA GLY A 51 -6.34 -4.52 -5.62
C GLY A 51 -6.55 -3.07 -5.20
N GLN A 52 -7.75 -2.53 -5.37
CA GLN A 52 -8.11 -1.19 -4.87
C GLN A 52 -7.99 -1.11 -3.36
N LYS A 53 -8.51 -2.12 -2.64
CA LYS A 53 -8.41 -2.21 -1.19
C LYS A 53 -6.95 -2.20 -0.72
N GLN A 54 -6.08 -3.00 -1.33
CA GLN A 54 -4.66 -3.02 -1.00
C GLN A 54 -3.99 -1.67 -1.23
N ARG A 55 -4.27 -1.00 -2.34
CA ARG A 55 -3.72 0.32 -2.63
C ARG A 55 -4.22 1.40 -1.67
N LEU A 56 -5.47 1.33 -1.23
CA LEU A 56 -6.00 2.21 -0.17
C LEU A 56 -5.29 1.98 1.17
N LEU A 57 -5.02 0.73 1.54
CA LEU A 57 -4.27 0.42 2.76
C LEU A 57 -2.83 0.94 2.70
N ILE A 58 -2.19 0.88 1.53
CA ILE A 58 -0.87 1.48 1.33
C ILE A 58 -0.95 3.01 1.47
N ALA A 59 -1.93 3.67 0.84
CA ALA A 59 -2.15 5.11 0.98
C ALA A 59 -2.33 5.51 2.45
N ARG A 60 -3.13 4.78 3.21
CA ARG A 60 -3.33 4.97 4.65
C ARG A 60 -2.03 4.83 5.44
N ALA A 61 -1.22 3.83 5.12
CA ALA A 61 0.07 3.66 5.78
C ALA A 61 1.02 4.84 5.49
N LEU A 62 1.06 5.32 4.25
CA LEU A 62 1.88 6.46 3.84
C LEU A 62 1.42 7.77 4.47
N TYR A 63 0.12 7.96 4.67
CA TYR A 63 -0.44 9.16 5.30
C TYR A 63 0.14 9.42 6.70
N ARG A 64 0.47 8.35 7.43
CA ARG A 64 1.10 8.43 8.75
C ARG A 64 2.58 8.87 8.72
N LYS A 65 3.16 9.11 7.54
CA LYS A 65 4.57 9.50 7.34
C LYS A 65 5.54 8.60 8.12
N PRO A 66 5.49 7.27 7.93
CA PRO A 66 6.27 6.33 8.71
C PRO A 66 7.76 6.42 8.37
N SER A 67 8.62 6.15 9.35
CA SER A 67 10.05 5.92 9.13
C SER A 67 10.35 4.49 8.68
N ILE A 68 9.50 3.56 9.09
CA ILE A 68 9.58 2.14 8.74
C ILE A 68 8.21 1.68 8.26
N LEU A 69 8.17 1.03 7.12
CA LEU A 69 6.96 0.48 6.53
C LEU A 69 7.07 -1.05 6.48
N PHE A 70 6.16 -1.73 7.16
CA PHE A 70 6.00 -3.19 7.07
C PHE A 70 4.94 -3.53 6.03
N MET A 71 5.29 -4.41 5.10
CA MET A 71 4.43 -4.86 4.02
C MET A 71 4.40 -6.39 4.02
N ASP A 72 3.31 -6.96 4.49
CA ASP A 72 3.07 -8.41 4.45
C ASP A 72 2.20 -8.72 3.24
N GLU A 73 2.83 -9.21 2.16
CA GLU A 73 2.16 -9.52 0.89
C GLU A 73 1.24 -8.37 0.37
N ALA A 74 1.61 -7.11 0.66
CA ALA A 74 0.77 -5.94 0.38
C ALA A 74 0.43 -5.76 -1.11
N THR A 75 1.14 -6.44 -2.01
CA THR A 75 0.94 -6.39 -3.46
C THR A 75 0.38 -7.69 -4.03
N SER A 76 -0.02 -8.65 -3.21
CA SER A 76 -0.44 -10.00 -3.62
C SER A 76 -1.67 -10.02 -4.56
N HIS A 77 -2.57 -9.04 -4.44
CA HIS A 77 -3.76 -8.88 -5.30
C HIS A 77 -3.56 -7.87 -6.44
N LEU A 78 -2.35 -7.35 -6.61
CA LEU A 78 -2.02 -6.42 -7.68
C LEU A 78 -1.49 -7.15 -8.91
N ASP A 79 -1.79 -6.60 -10.10
CA ASP A 79 -1.09 -6.97 -11.31
C ASP A 79 0.34 -6.40 -11.31
N LEU A 80 1.20 -6.92 -12.19
CA LEU A 80 2.61 -6.54 -12.25
C LEU A 80 2.82 -5.04 -12.52
N LYS A 81 1.92 -4.41 -13.29
CA LYS A 81 2.00 -2.98 -13.61
C LYS A 81 1.75 -2.12 -12.37
N ASN A 82 0.68 -2.41 -11.64
CA ASN A 82 0.35 -1.71 -10.40
C ASN A 82 1.42 -1.95 -9.32
N GLU A 83 1.89 -3.18 -9.19
CA GLU A 83 2.97 -3.53 -8.26
C GLU A 83 4.25 -2.74 -8.55
N SER A 84 4.68 -2.70 -9.81
CA SER A 84 5.86 -1.95 -10.23
C SER A 84 5.72 -0.45 -9.96
N ALA A 85 4.56 0.15 -10.29
CA ALA A 85 4.31 1.57 -10.07
C ALA A 85 4.37 1.94 -8.58
N ILE A 86 3.77 1.11 -7.72
CA ILE A 86 3.80 1.32 -6.27
C ILE A 86 5.21 1.17 -5.72
N ASN A 87 5.93 0.11 -6.11
CA ASN A 87 7.30 -0.12 -5.66
C ASN A 87 8.22 1.04 -6.03
N GLN A 88 8.11 1.59 -7.25
CA GLN A 88 8.86 2.77 -7.67
C GLN A 88 8.49 4.02 -6.85
N SER A 89 7.20 4.25 -6.63
CA SER A 89 6.73 5.39 -5.84
C SER A 89 7.24 5.34 -4.41
N ILE A 90 7.17 4.18 -3.77
CA ILE A 90 7.64 4.00 -2.38
C ILE A 90 9.17 4.04 -2.32
N ALA A 91 9.86 3.51 -3.32
CA ALA A 91 11.33 3.53 -3.38
C ALA A 91 11.90 4.96 -3.43
N SER A 92 11.12 5.92 -3.99
CA SER A 92 11.51 7.34 -4.01
C SER A 92 11.40 8.03 -2.65
N LEU A 93 10.78 7.39 -1.67
CA LEU A 93 10.66 7.89 -0.30
C LEU A 93 11.84 7.40 0.55
N SER A 94 12.32 8.27 1.45
CA SER A 94 13.36 7.91 2.43
C SER A 94 12.77 7.09 3.59
N ILE A 95 12.21 5.92 3.28
CA ILE A 95 11.58 5.02 4.26
C ILE A 95 12.27 3.66 4.23
N THR A 96 12.55 3.10 5.40
CA THR A 96 12.97 1.70 5.50
C THR A 96 11.76 0.79 5.27
N ARG A 97 11.90 -0.15 4.34
CA ARG A 97 10.84 -1.11 4.01
C ARG A 97 11.22 -2.51 4.45
N ILE A 98 10.34 -3.16 5.17
CA ILE A 98 10.45 -4.57 5.52
C ILE A 98 9.28 -5.28 4.82
N ILE A 99 9.59 -6.16 3.89
CA ILE A 99 8.60 -6.78 3.01
C ILE A 99 8.64 -8.29 3.20
N VAL A 100 7.51 -8.88 3.54
CA VAL A 100 7.30 -10.32 3.42
C VAL A 100 6.77 -10.59 2.01
N ALA A 101 7.55 -11.28 1.20
CA ALA A 101 7.25 -11.48 -0.21
C ALA A 101 7.52 -12.91 -0.66
N HIS A 102 6.69 -13.37 -1.60
CA HIS A 102 6.85 -14.65 -2.29
C HIS A 102 7.05 -14.47 -3.79
N ARG A 103 6.73 -13.28 -4.34
CA ARG A 103 6.91 -12.98 -5.76
C ARG A 103 8.38 -12.71 -6.08
N PRO A 104 8.95 -13.38 -7.12
CA PRO A 104 10.34 -13.14 -7.51
C PRO A 104 10.65 -11.67 -7.84
N SER A 105 9.71 -10.94 -8.46
CA SER A 105 9.86 -9.52 -8.78
C SER A 105 10.02 -8.64 -7.54
N THR A 106 9.23 -8.91 -6.51
CA THR A 106 9.31 -8.18 -5.24
C THR A 106 10.63 -8.49 -4.51
N ILE A 107 11.02 -9.76 -4.49
CA ILE A 107 12.28 -10.20 -3.88
C ILE A 107 13.47 -9.54 -4.58
N ALA A 108 13.47 -9.51 -5.93
CA ALA A 108 14.53 -8.91 -6.71
C ALA A 108 14.67 -7.38 -6.51
N SER A 109 13.62 -6.70 -6.06
CA SER A 109 13.63 -5.25 -5.80
C SER A 109 14.22 -4.87 -4.43
N ALA A 110 14.54 -5.84 -3.58
CA ALA A 110 15.07 -5.61 -2.24
C ALA A 110 16.59 -5.38 -2.26
N ASP A 111 17.07 -4.45 -1.43
CA ASP A 111 18.50 -4.23 -1.23
C ASP A 111 19.14 -5.37 -0.42
N ARG A 112 18.37 -5.99 0.45
CA ARG A 112 18.79 -7.12 1.29
C ARG A 112 17.66 -8.15 1.42
N ILE A 113 18.03 -9.43 1.32
CA ILE A 113 17.11 -10.55 1.46
C ILE A 113 17.49 -11.35 2.70
N ILE A 114 16.49 -11.69 3.52
CA ILE A 114 16.62 -12.58 4.66
C ILE A 114 15.74 -13.80 4.38
N ASP A 115 16.37 -14.94 4.16
CA ASP A 115 15.67 -16.21 3.96
C ASP A 115 15.49 -16.93 5.30
N LEU A 116 14.27 -16.91 5.82
CA LEU A 116 13.93 -17.50 7.10
C LEU A 116 13.98 -19.04 7.10
N SER A 117 13.94 -19.68 5.93
CA SER A 117 14.05 -21.15 5.82
C SER A 117 15.39 -21.67 6.36
N GLN A 118 16.41 -20.82 6.37
CA GLN A 118 17.75 -21.17 6.90
C GLN A 118 17.82 -21.15 8.42
N TYR A 119 16.87 -20.47 9.09
CA TYR A 119 16.87 -20.33 10.56
C TYR A 119 15.95 -21.36 11.26
N GLY A 120 14.99 -21.95 10.54
CA GLY A 120 14.04 -22.92 11.09
C GLY A 120 14.60 -24.33 11.36
N LYS A 121 15.83 -24.62 10.94
CA LYS A 121 16.45 -25.95 11.10
C LYS A 121 17.19 -26.14 12.43
N GLN A 122 17.25 -25.15 13.30
CA GLN A 122 17.95 -25.24 14.60
C GLN A 122 17.02 -25.44 15.81
N ALA A 123 15.74 -25.59 15.60
CA ALA A 123 14.75 -25.79 16.67
C ALA A 123 14.16 -27.20 16.65
N SER A 124 15.03 -28.23 16.70
CA SER A 124 14.61 -29.63 16.93
C SER A 124 15.56 -30.30 17.91
#